data_c1a3affb3d9445944509a4e1dafbe860
#
_entry.id   c1a3affb3d9445944509a4e1dafbe860
#
_cell.length_a   1.000
_cell.length_b   1.000
_cell.length_c   1.000
_cell.angle_alpha   90.00
_cell.angle_beta   90.00
_cell.angle_gamma   90.00
#
_symmetry.space_group_name_H-M   'P 1'
#
loop_
_entity.id
_entity.type
_entity.pdbx_description
1 polymer ?
#
loop_
_entity_poly.entity_id
_entity_poly.type
_entity_poly.pdbx_seq_one_letter_code
_entity_poly.pdbx_strand_id
1 'polypeptide(L)'
;MYMKLWKRNLIVCWFGMFVTGVGMSQIAPIMPLYIKQLGISDTSSISKLSGIAFGITYIISAIFSPIWGNAADRFGRKPMLLRASLGMAAAIVLMGFAPNVYVLIALRLLQGAITGYSTACTTLIATQTDKENAGYALGTLSTASIAGSLLGPTIGGLIEDAFGLRPVFFITGALLLVAFITTLIFVEEVFVREDKKPLNAREVWHMVPEKDLTIVLSVTFFIITLALYTIEPIITVYVTQLSKSTNHIALISGLAFSASGLANIIAAPNLGKLSDKIGAHKVILIALAAAGLIYIPQAFVKSPWQLMGLRFMLGITLGGLNPTINTMVKKITPNSITGRIFGFTISAGYLGVFGGSVLGGQVAAKFGINYVFFVTSALLLLNCLWVYFRVYRKFNLN
;
A
#
# COMPACT_ATOMS: atom_id res chain seq x y z
N MET A 1 35.75 0.71 15.43
CA MET A 1 35.08 1.95 14.98
C MET A 1 33.56 1.82 15.29
N TYR A 2 33.07 2.49 16.32
CA TYR A 2 31.66 2.38 16.71
C TYR A 2 30.77 3.03 15.64
N MET A 3 29.82 2.28 15.13
CA MET A 3 28.85 2.78 14.16
C MET A 3 27.96 3.85 14.81
N LYS A 4 27.76 5.02 14.16
CA LYS A 4 26.86 6.07 14.67
C LYS A 4 25.47 5.50 14.94
N LEU A 5 24.84 5.91 16.05
CA LEU A 5 23.55 5.42 16.52
C LEU A 5 22.45 5.41 15.43
N TRP A 6 22.33 6.53 14.70
CA TRP A 6 21.33 6.65 13.65
C TRP A 6 21.54 5.65 12.48
N LYS A 7 22.80 5.30 12.15
CA LYS A 7 23.08 4.29 11.10
C LYS A 7 22.67 2.89 11.54
N ARG A 8 22.93 2.54 12.80
CA ARG A 8 22.47 1.25 13.37
C ARG A 8 20.94 1.16 13.38
N ASN A 9 20.28 2.21 13.86
CA ASN A 9 18.82 2.29 13.83
C ASN A 9 18.27 2.18 12.40
N LEU A 10 18.91 2.86 11.43
CA LEU A 10 18.51 2.81 10.02
C LEU A 10 18.55 1.39 9.44
N ILE A 11 19.63 0.63 9.70
CA ILE A 11 19.75 -0.75 9.20
C ILE A 11 18.65 -1.65 9.77
N VAL A 12 18.41 -1.58 11.08
CA VAL A 12 17.40 -2.40 11.75
C VAL A 12 15.99 -2.00 11.29
N CYS A 13 15.72 -0.70 11.21
CA CYS A 13 14.45 -0.18 10.70
C CYS A 13 14.24 -0.53 9.22
N TRP A 14 15.29 -0.51 8.40
CA TRP A 14 15.23 -0.93 7.00
C TRP A 14 14.81 -2.39 6.88
N PHE A 15 15.48 -3.28 7.61
CA PHE A 15 15.12 -4.70 7.64
C PHE A 15 13.67 -4.92 8.11
N GLY A 16 13.27 -4.30 9.22
CA GLY A 16 11.91 -4.44 9.74
C GLY A 16 10.85 -3.89 8.79
N MET A 17 11.11 -2.76 8.10
CA MET A 17 10.21 -2.22 7.07
C MET A 17 10.12 -3.13 5.84
N PHE A 18 11.25 -3.70 5.41
CA PHE A 18 11.27 -4.66 4.31
C PHE A 18 10.41 -5.88 4.64
N VAL A 19 10.63 -6.52 5.79
CA VAL A 19 9.86 -7.70 6.23
C VAL A 19 8.37 -7.38 6.39
N THR A 20 8.05 -6.22 6.97
CA THR A 20 6.66 -5.75 7.09
C THR A 20 6.02 -5.54 5.72
N GLY A 21 6.75 -4.94 4.78
CA GLY A 21 6.33 -4.74 3.39
C GLY A 21 6.06 -6.07 2.68
N VAL A 22 6.96 -7.04 2.81
CA VAL A 22 6.77 -8.41 2.30
C VAL A 22 5.51 -9.03 2.92
N GLY A 23 5.37 -8.99 4.24
CA GLY A 23 4.24 -9.59 4.96
C GLY A 23 2.88 -9.00 4.59
N MET A 24 2.83 -7.72 4.26
CA MET A 24 1.59 -7.07 3.82
C MET A 24 1.24 -7.34 2.37
N SER A 25 2.23 -7.33 1.47
CA SER A 25 2.00 -7.40 0.03
C SER A 25 1.78 -8.83 -0.49
N GLN A 26 2.45 -9.85 0.09
CA GLN A 26 2.28 -11.25 -0.34
C GLN A 26 0.87 -11.81 -0.07
N ILE A 27 0.12 -11.20 0.85
CA ILE A 27 -1.20 -11.68 1.22
C ILE A 27 -2.19 -11.56 0.05
N ALA A 28 -2.08 -10.51 -0.77
CA ALA A 28 -3.01 -10.27 -1.87
C ALA A 28 -3.10 -11.46 -2.86
N PRO A 29 -1.99 -11.97 -3.43
CA PRO A 29 -2.05 -13.11 -4.35
C PRO A 29 -2.37 -14.43 -3.66
N ILE A 30 -2.11 -14.58 -2.37
CA ILE A 30 -2.31 -15.82 -1.62
C ILE A 30 -3.74 -15.95 -1.10
N MET A 31 -4.40 -14.84 -0.82
CA MET A 31 -5.70 -14.81 -0.16
C MET A 31 -6.77 -15.66 -0.85
N PRO A 32 -7.00 -15.59 -2.18
CA PRO A 32 -8.01 -16.41 -2.84
C PRO A 32 -7.72 -17.93 -2.72
N LEU A 33 -6.45 -18.31 -2.85
CA LEU A 33 -6.03 -19.72 -2.74
C LEU A 33 -6.23 -20.23 -1.32
N TYR A 34 -5.92 -19.39 -0.32
CA TYR A 34 -6.09 -19.77 1.07
C TYR A 34 -7.57 -19.87 1.47
N ILE A 35 -8.43 -18.97 0.99
CA ILE A 35 -9.88 -19.06 1.18
C ILE A 35 -10.44 -20.35 0.56
N LYS A 36 -9.94 -20.72 -0.62
CA LYS A 36 -10.29 -22.02 -1.24
C LYS A 36 -9.86 -23.19 -0.36
N GLN A 37 -8.65 -23.18 0.20
CA GLN A 37 -8.16 -24.21 1.12
C GLN A 37 -8.99 -24.29 2.42
N LEU A 38 -9.58 -23.17 2.87
CA LEU A 38 -10.47 -23.11 4.03
C LEU A 38 -11.89 -23.63 3.75
N GLY A 39 -12.13 -24.26 2.57
CA GLY A 39 -13.37 -24.94 2.25
C GLY A 39 -14.37 -24.16 1.40
N ILE A 40 -14.02 -22.99 0.89
CA ILE A 40 -14.87 -22.21 -0.04
C ILE A 40 -14.51 -22.61 -1.47
N SER A 41 -15.43 -23.29 -2.17
CA SER A 41 -15.20 -23.77 -3.54
C SER A 41 -15.78 -22.87 -4.64
N ASP A 42 -16.80 -22.07 -4.31
CA ASP A 42 -17.44 -21.18 -5.26
C ASP A 42 -16.59 -19.94 -5.55
N THR A 43 -16.28 -19.71 -6.83
CA THR A 43 -15.44 -18.62 -7.31
C THR A 43 -16.01 -17.24 -6.96
N SER A 44 -17.33 -17.08 -6.97
CA SER A 44 -18.01 -15.84 -6.59
C SER A 44 -17.76 -15.53 -5.10
N SER A 45 -17.97 -16.51 -4.23
CA SER A 45 -17.70 -16.40 -2.79
C SER A 45 -16.22 -16.16 -2.49
N ILE A 46 -15.30 -16.84 -3.19
CA ILE A 46 -13.85 -16.61 -3.07
C ILE A 46 -13.50 -15.15 -3.39
N SER A 47 -14.01 -14.63 -4.51
CA SER A 47 -13.73 -13.24 -4.93
C SER A 47 -14.25 -12.23 -3.92
N LYS A 48 -15.50 -12.40 -3.46
CA LYS A 48 -16.13 -11.53 -2.47
C LYS A 48 -15.38 -11.53 -1.14
N LEU A 49 -15.08 -12.72 -0.62
CA LEU A 49 -14.40 -12.88 0.68
C LEU A 49 -12.94 -12.42 0.62
N SER A 50 -12.26 -12.60 -0.51
CA SER A 50 -10.90 -12.08 -0.73
C SER A 50 -10.88 -10.56 -0.67
N GLY A 51 -11.83 -9.89 -1.32
CA GLY A 51 -11.96 -8.43 -1.26
C GLY A 51 -12.20 -7.93 0.17
N ILE A 52 -13.10 -8.57 0.91
CA ILE A 52 -13.39 -8.22 2.31
C ILE A 52 -12.16 -8.47 3.19
N ALA A 53 -11.58 -9.68 3.14
CA ALA A 53 -10.44 -10.07 3.96
C ALA A 53 -9.22 -9.18 3.72
N PHE A 54 -9.00 -8.74 2.48
CA PHE A 54 -7.92 -7.83 2.15
C PHE A 54 -8.23 -6.41 2.65
N GLY A 55 -9.38 -5.87 2.31
CA GLY A 55 -9.73 -4.47 2.58
C GLY A 55 -9.93 -4.15 4.06
N ILE A 56 -10.48 -5.09 4.85
CA ILE A 56 -10.81 -4.85 6.26
C ILE A 56 -9.61 -4.39 7.11
N THR A 57 -8.41 -4.86 6.77
CA THR A 57 -7.17 -4.45 7.44
C THR A 57 -6.91 -2.96 7.29
N TYR A 58 -7.18 -2.39 6.13
CA TYR A 58 -6.86 -0.99 5.83
C TYR A 58 -7.83 -0.02 6.49
N ILE A 59 -9.14 -0.32 6.51
CA ILE A 59 -10.10 0.55 7.20
C ILE A 59 -9.84 0.57 8.71
N ILE A 60 -9.51 -0.57 9.30
CA ILE A 60 -9.14 -0.64 10.72
C ILE A 60 -7.81 0.08 10.97
N SER A 61 -6.83 -0.06 10.07
CA SER A 61 -5.57 0.70 10.16
C SER A 61 -5.80 2.21 10.12
N ALA A 62 -6.73 2.69 9.29
CA ALA A 62 -7.07 4.11 9.24
C ALA A 62 -7.63 4.62 10.58
N ILE A 63 -8.48 3.82 11.24
CA ILE A 63 -9.08 4.15 12.55
C ILE A 63 -8.02 4.16 13.65
N PHE A 64 -7.13 3.16 13.68
CA PHE A 64 -6.13 3.01 14.74
C PHE A 64 -4.87 3.85 14.54
N SER A 65 -4.57 4.31 13.32
CA SER A 65 -3.38 5.10 13.03
C SER A 65 -3.22 6.36 13.90
N PRO A 66 -4.26 7.20 14.12
CA PRO A 66 -4.15 8.35 15.02
C PRO A 66 -3.91 7.95 16.50
N ILE A 67 -4.49 6.83 16.94
CA ILE A 67 -4.33 6.31 18.31
C ILE A 67 -2.86 5.96 18.53
N TRP A 68 -2.26 5.23 17.59
CA TRP A 68 -0.85 4.83 17.68
C TRP A 68 0.11 6.01 17.46
N GLY A 69 -0.28 7.00 16.65
CA GLY A 69 0.47 8.25 16.53
C GLY A 69 0.56 8.99 17.86
N ASN A 70 -0.57 9.17 18.55
CA ASN A 70 -0.61 9.78 19.88
C ASN A 70 0.17 8.97 20.92
N ALA A 71 0.09 7.64 20.87
CA ALA A 71 0.87 6.77 21.74
C ALA A 71 2.39 6.90 21.47
N ALA A 72 2.81 7.00 20.21
CA ALA A 72 4.20 7.23 19.83
C ALA A 72 4.74 8.56 20.38
N ASP A 73 3.93 9.62 20.36
CA ASP A 73 4.31 10.92 20.90
C ASP A 73 4.39 10.94 22.44
N ARG A 74 3.65 10.04 23.11
CA ARG A 74 3.62 9.92 24.58
C ARG A 74 4.68 8.96 25.12
N PHE A 75 4.90 7.83 24.47
CA PHE A 75 5.70 6.71 24.98
C PHE A 75 7.00 6.47 24.20
N GLY A 76 7.20 7.19 23.07
CA GLY A 76 8.33 6.98 22.17
C GLY A 76 8.02 6.04 21.01
N ARG A 77 8.92 5.99 20.05
CA ARG A 77 8.76 5.26 18.78
C ARG A 77 9.22 3.80 18.90
N LYS A 78 10.27 3.53 19.70
CA LYS A 78 10.77 2.16 19.93
C LYS A 78 9.69 1.24 20.51
N PRO A 79 8.90 1.61 21.56
CA PRO A 79 7.80 0.77 22.03
C PRO A 79 6.74 0.50 20.95
N MET A 80 6.46 1.47 20.06
CA MET A 80 5.52 1.30 18.96
C MET A 80 6.04 0.33 17.91
N LEU A 81 7.34 0.34 17.61
CA LEU A 81 7.98 -0.64 16.73
C LEU A 81 7.88 -2.06 17.31
N LEU A 82 8.18 -2.22 18.59
CA LEU A 82 8.12 -3.51 19.28
C LEU A 82 6.69 -4.07 19.30
N ARG A 83 5.72 -3.23 19.68
CA ARG A 83 4.29 -3.60 19.65
C ARG A 83 3.85 -4.03 18.25
N ALA A 84 4.19 -3.24 17.20
CA ALA A 84 3.75 -3.51 15.85
C ALA A 84 4.38 -4.79 15.30
N SER A 85 5.69 -5.00 15.46
CA SER A 85 6.39 -6.19 14.94
C SER A 85 5.92 -7.46 15.64
N LEU A 86 5.83 -7.47 16.98
CA LEU A 86 5.38 -8.63 17.74
C LEU A 86 3.90 -8.95 17.46
N GLY A 87 3.05 -7.93 17.49
CA GLY A 87 1.63 -8.12 17.26
C GLY A 87 1.33 -8.57 15.83
N MET A 88 2.03 -8.03 14.81
CA MET A 88 1.91 -8.49 13.43
C MET A 88 2.44 -9.92 13.27
N ALA A 89 3.58 -10.28 13.92
CA ALA A 89 4.08 -11.65 13.92
C ALA A 89 3.04 -12.63 14.46
N ALA A 90 2.47 -12.32 15.63
CA ALA A 90 1.42 -13.15 16.24
C ALA A 90 0.17 -13.26 15.34
N ALA A 91 -0.35 -12.13 14.84
CA ALA A 91 -1.54 -12.13 13.99
C ALA A 91 -1.31 -12.96 12.70
N ILE A 92 -0.15 -12.82 12.05
CA ILE A 92 0.16 -13.56 10.81
C ILE A 92 0.35 -15.05 11.10
N VAL A 93 1.06 -15.43 12.16
CA VAL A 93 1.19 -16.85 12.56
C VAL A 93 -0.19 -17.46 12.83
N LEU A 94 -1.06 -16.76 13.56
CA LEU A 94 -2.43 -17.22 13.84
C LEU A 94 -3.27 -17.39 12.57
N MET A 95 -3.04 -16.58 11.53
CA MET A 95 -3.70 -16.77 10.22
C MET A 95 -3.34 -18.14 9.61
N GLY A 96 -2.11 -18.62 9.77
CA GLY A 96 -1.70 -19.94 9.32
C GLY A 96 -2.45 -21.09 10.00
N PHE A 97 -2.98 -20.87 11.20
CA PHE A 97 -3.82 -21.82 11.95
C PHE A 97 -5.32 -21.59 11.77
N ALA A 98 -5.76 -20.61 10.97
CA ALA A 98 -7.17 -20.31 10.80
C ALA A 98 -7.95 -21.56 10.35
N PRO A 99 -9.03 -21.95 11.07
CA PRO A 99 -9.85 -23.11 10.71
C PRO A 99 -10.89 -22.79 9.63
N ASN A 100 -11.24 -21.54 9.44
CA ASN A 100 -12.23 -21.07 8.48
C ASN A 100 -12.00 -19.60 8.09
N VAL A 101 -12.71 -19.14 7.06
CA VAL A 101 -12.57 -17.81 6.51
C VAL A 101 -12.99 -16.70 7.49
N TYR A 102 -13.92 -16.94 8.39
CA TYR A 102 -14.39 -15.93 9.35
C TYR A 102 -13.31 -15.61 10.39
N VAL A 103 -12.63 -16.64 10.87
CA VAL A 103 -11.47 -16.47 11.76
C VAL A 103 -10.33 -15.75 11.04
N LEU A 104 -10.09 -16.07 9.76
CA LEU A 104 -9.11 -15.37 8.94
C LEU A 104 -9.45 -13.86 8.84
N ILE A 105 -10.71 -13.51 8.55
CA ILE A 105 -11.17 -12.11 8.49
C ILE A 105 -11.01 -11.41 9.85
N ALA A 106 -11.33 -12.08 10.95
CA ALA A 106 -11.15 -11.52 12.29
C ALA A 106 -9.67 -11.24 12.60
N LEU A 107 -8.76 -12.15 12.19
CA LEU A 107 -7.31 -11.94 12.33
C LEU A 107 -6.78 -10.84 11.43
N ARG A 108 -7.34 -10.64 10.24
CA ARG A 108 -7.05 -9.51 9.35
C ARG A 108 -7.49 -8.18 9.96
N LEU A 109 -8.64 -8.15 10.64
CA LEU A 109 -9.11 -7.00 11.40
C LEU A 109 -8.13 -6.70 12.55
N LEU A 110 -7.74 -7.71 13.33
CA LEU A 110 -6.75 -7.58 14.40
C LEU A 110 -5.41 -7.05 13.87
N GLN A 111 -4.93 -7.57 12.75
CA GLN A 111 -3.72 -7.10 12.08
C GLN A 111 -3.81 -5.60 11.75
N GLY A 112 -4.95 -5.14 11.23
CA GLY A 112 -5.20 -3.73 10.96
C GLY A 112 -5.09 -2.85 12.21
N ALA A 113 -5.64 -3.31 13.34
CA ALA A 113 -5.57 -2.60 14.61
C ALA A 113 -4.13 -2.49 15.18
N ILE A 114 -3.30 -3.49 14.88
CA ILE A 114 -1.92 -3.56 15.40
C ILE A 114 -0.91 -2.83 14.49
N THR A 115 -1.20 -2.62 13.23
CA THR A 115 -0.27 -2.07 12.23
C THR A 115 0.30 -0.70 12.64
N GLY A 116 1.34 -0.21 11.93
CA GLY A 116 1.96 1.10 12.19
C GLY A 116 3.49 1.06 12.29
N TYR A 117 4.12 -0.08 11.98
CA TYR A 117 5.59 -0.24 12.03
C TYR A 117 6.30 0.78 11.13
N SER A 118 5.87 0.93 9.87
CA SER A 118 6.51 1.83 8.90
C SER A 118 6.45 3.29 9.33
N THR A 119 5.32 3.73 9.88
CA THR A 119 5.17 5.11 10.39
C THR A 119 6.10 5.37 11.57
N ALA A 120 6.17 4.42 12.51
CA ALA A 120 7.07 4.52 13.67
C ALA A 120 8.55 4.53 13.25
N CYS A 121 8.97 3.70 12.28
CA CYS A 121 10.31 3.70 11.70
C CYS A 121 10.65 5.05 11.07
N THR A 122 9.79 5.55 10.21
CA THR A 122 10.01 6.84 9.52
C THR A 122 10.18 7.97 10.52
N THR A 123 9.32 8.01 11.53
CA THR A 123 9.41 9.03 12.59
C THR A 123 10.65 8.88 13.44
N LEU A 124 11.00 7.65 13.84
CA LEU A 124 12.24 7.39 14.61
C LEU A 124 13.48 7.88 13.85
N ILE A 125 13.61 7.49 12.58
CA ILE A 125 14.78 7.88 11.77
C ILE A 125 14.79 9.39 11.51
N ALA A 126 13.63 10.00 11.25
CA ALA A 126 13.54 11.46 11.06
C ALA A 126 13.98 12.26 12.30
N THR A 127 13.67 11.75 13.51
CA THR A 127 13.96 12.46 14.76
C THR A 127 15.35 12.15 15.34
N GLN A 128 15.92 10.97 15.03
CA GLN A 128 17.20 10.51 15.58
C GLN A 128 18.38 10.70 14.62
N THR A 129 18.14 11.23 13.41
CA THR A 129 19.18 11.48 12.41
C THR A 129 19.51 12.97 12.31
N ASP A 130 20.80 13.30 12.25
CA ASP A 130 21.26 14.68 12.04
C ASP A 130 20.64 15.27 10.77
N LYS A 131 20.33 16.59 10.77
CA LYS A 131 19.68 17.29 9.64
C LYS A 131 20.41 17.07 8.31
N GLU A 132 21.74 17.02 8.31
CA GLU A 132 22.58 16.80 7.13
C GLU A 132 22.38 15.41 6.51
N ASN A 133 22.07 14.39 7.32
CA ASN A 133 21.93 13.01 6.91
C ASN A 133 20.47 12.54 6.78
N ALA A 134 19.51 13.37 7.21
CA ALA A 134 18.10 12.97 7.30
C ALA A 134 17.51 12.59 5.92
N GLY A 135 17.86 13.33 4.87
CA GLY A 135 17.40 13.02 3.50
C GLY A 135 17.92 11.66 3.02
N TYR A 136 19.20 11.38 3.24
CA TYR A 136 19.80 10.07 2.90
C TYR A 136 19.14 8.93 3.69
N ALA A 137 18.98 9.11 5.00
CA ALA A 137 18.42 8.08 5.88
C ALA A 137 16.96 7.75 5.53
N LEU A 138 16.13 8.75 5.33
CA LEU A 138 14.72 8.57 4.94
C LEU A 138 14.59 8.01 3.52
N GLY A 139 15.42 8.46 2.58
CA GLY A 139 15.49 7.90 1.23
C GLY A 139 15.86 6.42 1.25
N THR A 140 16.91 6.05 2.01
CA THR A 140 17.31 4.66 2.20
C THR A 140 16.17 3.84 2.85
N LEU A 141 15.53 4.38 3.89
CA LEU A 141 14.41 3.69 4.55
C LEU A 141 13.23 3.43 3.60
N SER A 142 12.93 4.37 2.71
CA SER A 142 11.87 4.21 1.70
C SER A 142 12.14 3.06 0.73
N THR A 143 13.41 2.76 0.42
CA THR A 143 13.75 1.61 -0.44
C THR A 143 13.34 0.27 0.17
N ALA A 144 13.32 0.16 1.50
CA ALA A 144 12.87 -1.05 2.19
C ALA A 144 11.38 -1.33 1.95
N SER A 145 10.54 -0.30 2.09
CA SER A 145 9.10 -0.42 1.86
C SER A 145 8.78 -0.78 0.41
N ILE A 146 9.48 -0.13 -0.52
CA ILE A 146 9.34 -0.38 -1.96
C ILE A 146 9.79 -1.80 -2.31
N ALA A 147 10.97 -2.22 -1.85
CA ALA A 147 11.49 -3.56 -2.08
C ALA A 147 10.57 -4.65 -1.48
N GLY A 148 10.09 -4.43 -0.24
CA GLY A 148 9.16 -5.35 0.41
C GLY A 148 7.83 -5.49 -0.34
N SER A 149 7.25 -4.39 -0.79
CA SER A 149 5.99 -4.42 -1.55
C SER A 149 6.16 -5.04 -2.95
N LEU A 150 7.31 -4.83 -3.58
CA LEU A 150 7.62 -5.39 -4.89
C LEU A 150 7.92 -6.89 -4.84
N LEU A 151 8.78 -7.31 -3.91
CA LEU A 151 9.26 -8.68 -3.84
C LEU A 151 8.31 -9.62 -3.07
N GLY A 152 7.49 -9.06 -2.16
CA GLY A 152 6.61 -9.85 -1.30
C GLY A 152 5.68 -10.80 -2.05
N PRO A 153 4.94 -10.36 -3.08
CA PRO A 153 4.06 -11.22 -3.85
C PRO A 153 4.80 -12.40 -4.51
N THR A 154 5.99 -12.16 -5.08
CA THR A 154 6.82 -13.20 -5.68
C THR A 154 7.42 -14.13 -4.62
N ILE A 155 7.93 -13.60 -3.50
CA ILE A 155 8.45 -14.38 -2.38
C ILE A 155 7.34 -15.27 -1.81
N GLY A 156 6.14 -14.71 -1.60
CA GLY A 156 4.99 -15.47 -1.12
C GLY A 156 4.61 -16.61 -2.05
N GLY A 157 4.62 -16.36 -3.37
CA GLY A 157 4.35 -17.38 -4.37
C GLY A 157 5.42 -18.47 -4.43
N LEU A 158 6.70 -18.12 -4.29
CA LEU A 158 7.79 -19.12 -4.22
C LEU A 158 7.70 -20.00 -2.97
N ILE A 159 7.37 -19.41 -1.82
CA ILE A 159 7.18 -20.18 -0.58
C ILE A 159 5.96 -21.09 -0.70
N GLU A 160 4.89 -20.61 -1.30
CA GLU A 160 3.67 -21.38 -1.51
C GLU A 160 3.94 -22.57 -2.42
N ASP A 161 4.62 -22.37 -3.55
CA ASP A 161 4.99 -23.43 -4.48
C ASP A 161 5.88 -24.51 -3.86
N ALA A 162 6.82 -24.12 -2.98
CA ALA A 162 7.77 -25.04 -2.37
C ALA A 162 7.22 -25.77 -1.14
N PHE A 163 6.41 -25.10 -0.32
CA PHE A 163 6.02 -25.57 1.01
C PHE A 163 4.51 -25.53 1.26
N GLY A 164 3.71 -24.95 0.35
CA GLY A 164 2.26 -24.78 0.48
C GLY A 164 1.86 -23.47 1.16
N LEU A 165 0.54 -23.23 1.27
CA LEU A 165 -0.03 -21.95 1.69
C LEU A 165 0.22 -21.60 3.17
N ARG A 166 0.04 -22.55 4.09
CA ARG A 166 0.20 -22.27 5.53
C ARG A 166 1.62 -21.88 5.94
N PRO A 167 2.69 -22.50 5.45
CA PRO A 167 4.06 -22.11 5.72
C PRO A 167 4.40 -20.66 5.35
N VAL A 168 3.72 -20.06 4.37
CA VAL A 168 3.89 -18.64 4.03
C VAL A 168 3.64 -17.75 5.25
N PHE A 169 2.56 -18.02 5.98
CA PHE A 169 2.23 -17.27 7.21
C PHE A 169 3.25 -17.52 8.32
N PHE A 170 3.71 -18.76 8.49
CA PHE A 170 4.67 -19.11 9.55
C PHE A 170 6.04 -18.51 9.30
N ILE A 171 6.55 -18.60 8.06
CA ILE A 171 7.84 -18.02 7.66
C ILE A 171 7.80 -16.50 7.80
N THR A 172 6.73 -15.86 7.35
CA THR A 172 6.56 -14.41 7.49
C THR A 172 6.48 -13.98 8.96
N GLY A 173 5.73 -14.73 9.76
CA GLY A 173 5.65 -14.48 11.20
C GLY A 173 7.00 -14.64 11.89
N ALA A 174 7.80 -15.65 11.51
CA ALA A 174 9.14 -15.84 12.01
C ALA A 174 10.07 -14.68 11.63
N LEU A 175 10.02 -14.20 10.39
CA LEU A 175 10.80 -13.03 9.95
C LEU A 175 10.40 -11.75 10.71
N LEU A 176 9.10 -11.55 10.99
CA LEU A 176 8.62 -10.43 11.81
C LEU A 176 9.08 -10.57 13.28
N LEU A 177 9.17 -11.79 13.80
CA LEU A 177 9.73 -12.05 15.11
C LEU A 177 11.23 -11.72 15.15
N VAL A 178 11.99 -12.03 14.10
CA VAL A 178 13.39 -11.60 13.95
C VAL A 178 13.46 -10.07 13.89
N ALA A 179 12.55 -9.39 13.18
CA ALA A 179 12.48 -7.93 13.17
C ALA A 179 12.16 -7.36 14.56
N PHE A 180 11.30 -8.01 15.34
CA PHE A 180 11.02 -7.65 16.74
C PHE A 180 12.29 -7.79 17.59
N ILE A 181 12.98 -8.92 17.54
CA ILE A 181 14.19 -9.21 18.33
C ILE A 181 15.32 -8.22 17.97
N THR A 182 15.56 -7.99 16.68
CA THR A 182 16.57 -7.03 16.23
C THR A 182 16.24 -5.60 16.66
N THR A 183 14.96 -5.21 16.60
CA THR A 183 14.50 -3.92 17.10
C THR A 183 14.70 -3.80 18.62
N LEU A 184 14.36 -4.84 19.38
CA LEU A 184 14.51 -4.86 20.84
C LEU A 184 15.95 -4.66 21.27
N ILE A 185 16.89 -5.37 20.62
CA ILE A 185 18.30 -5.41 21.00
C ILE A 185 19.08 -4.19 20.45
N PHE A 186 18.88 -3.83 19.20
CA PHE A 186 19.77 -2.90 18.51
C PHE A 186 19.20 -1.49 18.30
N VAL A 187 17.88 -1.29 18.38
CA VAL A 187 17.32 0.07 18.27
C VAL A 187 17.45 0.76 19.61
N GLU A 188 18.03 1.95 19.59
CA GLU A 188 18.05 2.86 20.74
C GLU A 188 17.38 4.17 20.36
N GLU A 189 16.56 4.69 21.25
CA GLU A 189 15.84 5.95 21.09
C GLU A 189 16.17 6.88 22.24
N VAL A 190 16.60 8.10 21.91
CA VAL A 190 16.67 9.20 22.88
C VAL A 190 15.32 9.92 22.79
N PHE A 191 14.40 9.53 23.65
CA PHE A 191 13.04 10.09 23.63
C PHE A 191 12.96 11.33 24.52
N VAL A 192 12.57 12.45 23.90
CA VAL A 192 12.23 13.69 24.60
C VAL A 192 10.76 13.99 24.30
N ARG A 193 9.96 13.99 25.35
CA ARG A 193 8.54 14.31 25.22
C ARG A 193 8.37 15.80 24.90
N GLU A 194 7.73 16.10 23.78
CA GLU A 194 7.33 17.46 23.45
C GLU A 194 5.91 17.73 23.97
N ASP A 195 5.77 18.67 24.90
CA ASP A 195 4.45 19.10 25.44
C ASP A 195 3.70 20.09 24.51
N LYS A 196 3.80 19.90 23.20
CA LYS A 196 3.03 20.68 22.23
C LYS A 196 1.59 20.16 22.17
N LYS A 197 0.61 21.02 22.46
CA LYS A 197 -0.80 20.68 22.21
C LYS A 197 -0.99 20.39 20.73
N PRO A 198 -1.49 19.21 20.36
CA PRO A 198 -1.77 18.93 18.95
C PRO A 198 -2.89 19.87 18.48
N LEU A 199 -2.68 20.54 17.34
CA LEU A 199 -3.75 21.32 16.70
C LEU A 199 -4.93 20.38 16.39
N ASN A 200 -6.16 20.81 16.59
CA ASN A 200 -7.34 20.06 16.21
C ASN A 200 -7.51 20.00 14.69
N ALA A 201 -8.17 18.95 14.17
CA ALA A 201 -8.42 18.80 12.74
C ALA A 201 -9.10 20.03 12.11
N ARG A 202 -10.01 20.68 12.87
CA ARG A 202 -10.70 21.90 12.46
C ARG A 202 -9.75 23.08 12.32
N GLU A 203 -8.82 23.26 13.26
CA GLU A 203 -7.80 24.33 13.21
C GLU A 203 -6.88 24.13 12.01
N VAL A 204 -6.40 22.91 11.79
CA VAL A 204 -5.60 22.55 10.60
C VAL A 204 -6.35 22.90 9.32
N TRP A 205 -7.63 22.56 9.24
CA TRP A 205 -8.46 22.83 8.08
C TRP A 205 -8.66 24.33 7.81
N HIS A 206 -8.75 25.13 8.86
CA HIS A 206 -8.81 26.60 8.71
C HIS A 206 -7.51 27.21 8.17
N MET A 207 -6.36 26.57 8.45
CA MET A 207 -5.05 27.03 7.97
C MET A 207 -4.74 26.64 6.51
N VAL A 208 -5.58 25.83 5.86
CA VAL A 208 -5.38 25.41 4.45
C VAL A 208 -5.81 26.55 3.53
N PRO A 209 -4.89 27.13 2.71
CA PRO A 209 -5.22 28.24 1.81
C PRO A 209 -6.11 27.79 0.65
N GLU A 210 -5.76 26.68 0.01
CA GLU A 210 -6.41 26.12 -1.19
C GLU A 210 -7.26 24.90 -0.82
N LYS A 211 -8.37 25.12 -0.09
CA LYS A 211 -9.23 24.01 0.41
C LYS A 211 -9.81 23.17 -0.71
N ASP A 212 -10.34 23.80 -1.75
CA ASP A 212 -10.95 23.11 -2.89
C ASP A 212 -9.93 22.21 -3.60
N LEU A 213 -8.72 22.71 -3.83
CA LEU A 213 -7.69 21.95 -4.50
C LEU A 213 -7.18 20.78 -3.62
N THR A 214 -7.09 21.01 -2.31
CA THR A 214 -6.73 19.96 -1.34
C THR A 214 -7.77 18.84 -1.33
N ILE A 215 -9.06 19.16 -1.35
CA ILE A 215 -10.14 18.18 -1.46
C ILE A 215 -10.03 17.41 -2.78
N VAL A 216 -9.87 18.14 -3.90
CA VAL A 216 -9.76 17.51 -5.23
C VAL A 216 -8.59 16.53 -5.30
N LEU A 217 -7.42 16.88 -4.77
CA LEU A 217 -6.26 15.99 -4.74
C LEU A 217 -6.48 14.77 -3.82
N SER A 218 -7.12 14.97 -2.66
CA SER A 218 -7.43 13.87 -1.75
C SER A 218 -8.47 12.90 -2.34
N VAL A 219 -9.52 13.42 -3.00
CA VAL A 219 -10.52 12.62 -3.71
C VAL A 219 -9.89 11.90 -4.91
N THR A 220 -8.99 12.57 -5.65
CA THR A 220 -8.24 11.94 -6.74
C THR A 220 -7.40 10.78 -6.22
N PHE A 221 -6.69 10.95 -5.11
CA PHE A 221 -5.91 9.89 -4.48
C PHE A 221 -6.80 8.73 -3.98
N PHE A 222 -7.94 9.04 -3.39
CA PHE A 222 -8.95 8.05 -3.01
C PHE A 222 -9.42 7.24 -4.22
N ILE A 223 -9.79 7.88 -5.34
CA ILE A 223 -10.28 7.18 -6.54
C ILE A 223 -9.18 6.35 -7.19
N ILE A 224 -7.94 6.84 -7.23
CA ILE A 224 -6.80 6.07 -7.73
C ILE A 224 -6.60 4.80 -6.91
N THR A 225 -6.54 4.92 -5.59
CA THR A 225 -6.37 3.76 -4.72
C THR A 225 -7.56 2.82 -4.78
N LEU A 226 -8.79 3.36 -4.82
CA LEU A 226 -9.99 2.57 -5.01
C LEU A 226 -9.92 1.77 -6.31
N ALA A 227 -9.58 2.41 -7.43
CA ALA A 227 -9.47 1.76 -8.74
C ALA A 227 -8.39 0.67 -8.75
N LEU A 228 -7.20 0.94 -8.22
CA LEU A 228 -6.11 -0.04 -8.17
C LEU A 228 -6.49 -1.29 -7.37
N TYR A 229 -7.09 -1.09 -6.20
CA TYR A 229 -7.41 -2.17 -5.28
C TYR A 229 -8.72 -2.92 -5.59
N THR A 230 -9.45 -2.57 -6.68
CA THR A 230 -10.53 -3.44 -7.18
C THR A 230 -10.04 -4.78 -7.70
N ILE A 231 -8.84 -4.83 -8.26
CA ILE A 231 -8.30 -6.02 -8.94
C ILE A 231 -7.30 -6.76 -8.07
N GLU A 232 -6.52 -6.06 -7.24
CA GLU A 232 -5.43 -6.65 -6.48
C GLU A 232 -5.84 -7.89 -5.66
N PRO A 233 -6.92 -7.89 -4.86
CA PRO A 233 -7.27 -9.04 -4.02
C PRO A 233 -7.84 -10.24 -4.81
N ILE A 234 -8.18 -10.06 -6.09
CA ILE A 234 -8.81 -11.09 -6.94
C ILE A 234 -7.95 -11.49 -8.16
N ILE A 235 -6.76 -10.89 -8.32
CA ILE A 235 -5.91 -11.15 -9.48
C ILE A 235 -5.56 -12.64 -9.62
N THR A 236 -5.37 -13.35 -8.52
CA THR A 236 -5.08 -14.78 -8.50
C THR A 236 -6.25 -15.60 -9.01
N VAL A 237 -7.49 -15.20 -8.73
CA VAL A 237 -8.68 -15.85 -9.32
C VAL A 237 -8.65 -15.69 -10.84
N TYR A 238 -8.28 -14.52 -11.35
CA TYR A 238 -8.15 -14.28 -12.79
C TYR A 238 -7.00 -15.08 -13.41
N VAL A 239 -5.84 -15.09 -12.77
CA VAL A 239 -4.71 -15.92 -13.22
C VAL A 239 -5.09 -17.39 -13.27
N THR A 240 -5.85 -17.90 -12.28
CA THR A 240 -6.34 -19.27 -12.28
C THR A 240 -7.25 -19.57 -13.48
N GLN A 241 -8.12 -18.62 -13.87
CA GLN A 241 -8.99 -18.76 -15.03
C GLN A 241 -8.21 -18.73 -16.37
N LEU A 242 -7.11 -17.97 -16.42
CA LEU A 242 -6.27 -17.84 -17.61
C LEU A 242 -5.27 -18.99 -17.76
N SER A 243 -5.01 -19.74 -16.68
CA SER A 243 -3.99 -20.78 -16.65
C SER A 243 -4.57 -22.12 -17.08
N LYS A 244 -3.86 -22.82 -17.98
CA LYS A 244 -4.19 -24.20 -18.39
C LYS A 244 -3.79 -25.26 -17.34
N SER A 245 -2.88 -24.93 -16.46
CA SER A 245 -2.38 -25.77 -15.37
C SER A 245 -2.66 -25.11 -14.03
N THR A 246 -2.88 -25.91 -13.00
CA THR A 246 -3.03 -25.43 -11.62
C THR A 246 -1.70 -25.26 -10.89
N ASN A 247 -0.59 -25.63 -11.53
CA ASN A 247 0.74 -25.53 -10.94
C ASN A 247 1.22 -24.06 -10.96
N HIS A 248 1.93 -23.65 -9.92
CA HIS A 248 2.58 -22.33 -9.82
C HIS A 248 1.64 -21.11 -9.91
N ILE A 249 0.37 -21.25 -9.58
CA ILE A 249 -0.62 -20.16 -9.66
C ILE A 249 -0.23 -18.99 -8.75
N ALA A 250 0.20 -19.27 -7.52
CA ALA A 250 0.60 -18.20 -6.59
C ALA A 250 1.85 -17.47 -7.09
N LEU A 251 2.84 -18.20 -7.62
CA LEU A 251 4.05 -17.59 -8.19
C LEU A 251 3.72 -16.73 -9.41
N ILE A 252 2.93 -17.24 -10.36
CA ILE A 252 2.53 -16.49 -11.56
C ILE A 252 1.73 -15.22 -11.16
N SER A 253 0.84 -15.34 -10.19
CA SER A 253 0.09 -14.19 -9.65
C SER A 253 1.02 -13.19 -8.97
N GLY A 254 1.98 -13.67 -8.18
CA GLY A 254 3.00 -12.85 -7.54
C GLY A 254 3.86 -12.09 -8.56
N LEU A 255 4.28 -12.76 -9.64
CA LEU A 255 5.04 -12.13 -10.73
C LEU A 255 4.21 -11.07 -11.46
N ALA A 256 2.92 -11.32 -11.71
CA ALA A 256 2.03 -10.34 -12.32
C ALA A 256 1.84 -9.09 -11.44
N PHE A 257 1.82 -9.26 -10.12
CA PHE A 257 1.85 -8.17 -9.15
C PHE A 257 3.16 -7.40 -9.19
N SER A 258 4.27 -8.11 -9.07
CA SER A 258 5.62 -7.53 -9.04
C SER A 258 5.98 -6.81 -10.34
N ALA A 259 5.45 -7.25 -11.49
CA ALA A 259 5.66 -6.61 -12.78
C ALA A 259 5.22 -5.14 -12.78
N SER A 260 4.05 -4.82 -12.22
CA SER A 260 3.58 -3.44 -12.11
C SER A 260 4.41 -2.62 -11.13
N GLY A 261 4.81 -3.21 -10.01
CA GLY A 261 5.69 -2.58 -9.03
C GLY A 261 7.08 -2.26 -9.58
N LEU A 262 7.68 -3.19 -10.32
CA LEU A 262 8.98 -2.99 -10.97
C LEU A 262 8.92 -1.84 -11.99
N ALA A 263 7.91 -1.85 -12.84
CA ALA A 263 7.71 -0.79 -13.83
C ALA A 263 7.49 0.59 -13.18
N ASN A 264 6.75 0.62 -12.06
CA ASN A 264 6.53 1.83 -11.27
C ASN A 264 7.86 2.42 -10.75
N ILE A 265 8.73 1.59 -10.17
CA ILE A 265 10.04 2.04 -9.65
C ILE A 265 10.91 2.61 -10.78
N ILE A 266 10.94 1.96 -11.94
CA ILE A 266 11.73 2.42 -13.10
C ILE A 266 11.17 3.73 -13.66
N ALA A 267 9.85 3.87 -13.70
CA ALA A 267 9.18 5.03 -14.29
C ALA A 267 9.14 6.26 -13.37
N ALA A 268 9.03 6.07 -12.05
CA ALA A 268 8.79 7.13 -11.08
C ALA A 268 9.81 8.29 -11.16
N PRO A 269 11.14 8.08 -11.23
CA PRO A 269 12.10 9.18 -11.33
C PRO A 269 11.95 9.99 -12.62
N ASN A 270 11.65 9.32 -13.73
CA ASN A 270 11.50 9.97 -15.05
C ASN A 270 10.20 10.76 -15.12
N LEU A 271 9.11 10.19 -14.62
CA LEU A 271 7.81 10.88 -14.55
C LEU A 271 7.84 12.03 -13.53
N GLY A 272 8.60 11.92 -12.44
CA GLY A 272 8.86 13.03 -11.53
C GLY A 272 9.55 14.20 -12.22
N LYS A 273 10.66 13.93 -12.94
CA LYS A 273 11.34 14.96 -13.75
C LYS A 273 10.45 15.56 -14.84
N LEU A 274 9.61 14.73 -15.46
CA LEU A 274 8.64 15.20 -16.45
C LEU A 274 7.60 16.13 -15.80
N SER A 275 7.13 15.76 -14.60
CA SER A 275 6.21 16.58 -13.81
C SER A 275 6.78 17.96 -13.49
N ASP A 276 8.07 18.05 -13.21
CA ASP A 276 8.74 19.34 -12.98
C ASP A 276 8.84 20.20 -14.26
N LYS A 277 8.99 19.56 -15.43
CA LYS A 277 9.12 20.24 -16.73
C LYS A 277 7.80 20.72 -17.33
N ILE A 278 6.78 19.83 -17.38
CA ILE A 278 5.51 20.12 -18.07
C ILE A 278 4.36 20.50 -17.12
N GLY A 279 4.60 20.37 -15.82
CA GLY A 279 3.63 20.63 -14.75
C GLY A 279 2.92 19.37 -14.23
N ALA A 280 2.80 19.28 -12.93
CA ALA A 280 2.22 18.14 -12.22
C ALA A 280 0.78 17.81 -12.66
N HIS A 281 -0.04 18.84 -12.92
CA HIS A 281 -1.42 18.68 -13.37
C HIS A 281 -1.54 17.95 -14.71
N LYS A 282 -0.58 18.19 -15.65
CA LYS A 282 -0.55 17.50 -16.97
C LYS A 282 -0.16 16.04 -16.82
N VAL A 283 0.85 15.77 -15.98
CA VAL A 283 1.32 14.39 -15.74
C VAL A 283 0.22 13.55 -15.08
N ILE A 284 -0.52 14.09 -14.11
CA ILE A 284 -1.66 13.39 -13.49
C ILE A 284 -2.72 13.04 -14.55
N LEU A 285 -3.09 13.98 -15.42
CA LEU A 285 -4.08 13.73 -16.46
C LEU A 285 -3.65 12.63 -17.43
N ILE A 286 -2.43 12.73 -17.97
CA ILE A 286 -1.90 11.76 -18.91
C ILE A 286 -1.82 10.37 -18.28
N ALA A 287 -1.33 10.29 -17.05
CA ALA A 287 -1.19 9.04 -16.32
C ALA A 287 -2.56 8.40 -16.01
N LEU A 288 -3.56 9.17 -15.60
CA LEU A 288 -4.93 8.67 -15.36
C LEU A 288 -5.59 8.17 -16.63
N ALA A 289 -5.48 8.93 -17.73
CA ALA A 289 -6.03 8.53 -19.03
C ALA A 289 -5.36 7.24 -19.54
N ALA A 290 -4.03 7.20 -19.53
CA ALA A 290 -3.27 6.04 -19.97
C ALA A 290 -3.57 4.80 -19.11
N ALA A 291 -3.61 4.94 -17.77
CA ALA A 291 -3.94 3.85 -16.87
C ALA A 291 -5.36 3.33 -17.14
N GLY A 292 -6.35 4.23 -17.26
CA GLY A 292 -7.74 3.85 -17.59
C GLY A 292 -7.83 3.07 -18.90
N LEU A 293 -7.13 3.50 -19.95
CA LEU A 293 -7.11 2.82 -21.24
C LEU A 293 -6.40 1.46 -21.18
N ILE A 294 -5.30 1.33 -20.43
CA ILE A 294 -4.55 0.06 -20.27
C ILE A 294 -5.36 -0.99 -19.49
N TYR A 295 -6.31 -0.59 -18.66
CA TYR A 295 -7.18 -1.56 -17.99
C TYR A 295 -8.14 -2.27 -18.95
N ILE A 296 -8.60 -1.63 -20.03
CA ILE A 296 -9.55 -2.22 -20.98
C ILE A 296 -9.00 -3.53 -21.62
N PRO A 297 -7.82 -3.56 -22.23
CA PRO A 297 -7.30 -4.79 -22.83
C PRO A 297 -7.03 -5.90 -21.83
N GLN A 298 -6.84 -5.60 -20.53
CA GLN A 298 -6.66 -6.64 -19.51
C GLN A 298 -7.91 -7.54 -19.35
N ALA A 299 -9.11 -7.04 -19.69
CA ALA A 299 -10.33 -7.83 -19.68
C ALA A 299 -10.40 -8.92 -20.78
N PHE A 300 -9.56 -8.81 -21.81
CA PHE A 300 -9.58 -9.69 -23.00
C PHE A 300 -8.37 -10.60 -23.13
N VAL A 301 -7.44 -10.58 -22.17
CA VAL A 301 -6.25 -11.44 -22.22
C VAL A 301 -6.63 -12.91 -22.15
N LYS A 302 -5.81 -13.74 -22.81
CA LYS A 302 -6.01 -15.19 -22.91
C LYS A 302 -4.90 -15.99 -22.19
N SER A 303 -3.91 -15.29 -21.61
CA SER A 303 -2.84 -15.93 -20.86
C SER A 303 -2.34 -15.04 -19.73
N PRO A 304 -1.78 -15.61 -18.67
CA PRO A 304 -1.17 -14.85 -17.56
C PRO A 304 -0.01 -13.94 -18.02
N TRP A 305 0.73 -14.36 -19.06
CA TRP A 305 1.86 -13.60 -19.58
C TRP A 305 1.42 -12.30 -20.28
N GLN A 306 0.29 -12.34 -21.01
CA GLN A 306 -0.31 -11.13 -21.58
C GLN A 306 -0.77 -10.17 -20.48
N LEU A 307 -1.39 -10.72 -19.43
CA LEU A 307 -1.76 -9.92 -18.25
C LEU A 307 -0.53 -9.27 -17.62
N MET A 308 0.57 -10.01 -17.44
CA MET A 308 1.82 -9.50 -16.86
C MET A 308 2.40 -8.35 -17.69
N GLY A 309 2.42 -8.47 -19.03
CA GLY A 309 2.86 -7.40 -19.92
C GLY A 309 2.03 -6.12 -19.78
N LEU A 310 0.70 -6.24 -19.74
CA LEU A 310 -0.21 -5.10 -19.53
C LEU A 310 -0.09 -4.51 -18.11
N ARG A 311 0.16 -5.35 -17.09
CA ARG A 311 0.47 -4.91 -15.73
C ARG A 311 1.78 -4.13 -15.65
N PHE A 312 2.80 -4.55 -16.39
CA PHE A 312 4.04 -3.80 -16.50
C PHE A 312 3.80 -2.41 -17.14
N MET A 313 3.08 -2.35 -18.25
CA MET A 313 2.69 -1.06 -18.88
C MET A 313 1.89 -0.17 -17.92
N LEU A 314 0.95 -0.75 -17.17
CA LEU A 314 0.18 -0.04 -16.14
C LEU A 314 1.10 0.53 -15.05
N GLY A 315 2.09 -0.23 -14.59
CA GLY A 315 3.07 0.23 -13.61
C GLY A 315 3.85 1.47 -14.06
N ILE A 316 4.18 1.58 -15.35
CA ILE A 316 4.81 2.78 -15.91
C ILE A 316 3.89 4.00 -15.72
N THR A 317 2.60 3.88 -16.03
CA THR A 317 1.67 5.01 -15.92
C THR A 317 1.43 5.44 -14.47
N LEU A 318 1.39 4.48 -13.55
CA LEU A 318 1.12 4.72 -12.13
C LEU A 318 2.33 5.29 -11.38
N GLY A 319 3.55 5.04 -11.88
CA GLY A 319 4.80 5.45 -11.22
C GLY A 319 4.93 6.98 -10.98
N GLY A 320 4.25 7.77 -11.81
CA GLY A 320 4.22 9.22 -11.66
C GLY A 320 3.12 9.77 -10.75
N LEU A 321 2.05 9.02 -10.49
CA LEU A 321 0.85 9.56 -9.85
C LEU A 321 1.08 9.97 -8.39
N ASN A 322 1.59 9.05 -7.58
CA ASN A 322 1.79 9.32 -6.13
C ASN A 322 2.81 10.45 -5.87
N PRO A 323 4.02 10.45 -6.46
CA PRO A 323 4.96 11.55 -6.29
C PRO A 323 4.39 12.89 -6.76
N THR A 324 3.65 12.90 -7.87
CA THR A 324 3.10 14.12 -8.44
C THR A 324 1.98 14.71 -7.59
N ILE A 325 1.08 13.88 -7.06
CA ILE A 325 0.04 14.32 -6.11
C ILE A 325 0.69 14.88 -4.85
N ASN A 326 1.67 14.18 -4.28
CA ASN A 326 2.38 14.63 -3.08
C ASN A 326 3.10 15.98 -3.31
N THR A 327 3.71 16.15 -4.49
CA THR A 327 4.33 17.42 -4.87
C THR A 327 3.31 18.55 -4.96
N MET A 328 2.14 18.30 -5.55
CA MET A 328 1.07 19.30 -5.60
C MET A 328 0.55 19.65 -4.21
N VAL A 329 0.27 18.65 -3.37
CA VAL A 329 -0.17 18.86 -1.97
C VAL A 329 0.86 19.72 -1.22
N LYS A 330 2.17 19.41 -1.36
CA LYS A 330 3.23 20.19 -0.74
C LYS A 330 3.26 21.64 -1.21
N LYS A 331 3.06 21.89 -2.52
CA LYS A 331 3.09 23.23 -3.10
C LYS A 331 1.95 24.14 -2.61
N ILE A 332 0.77 23.56 -2.35
CA ILE A 332 -0.44 24.33 -1.94
C ILE A 332 -0.62 24.41 -0.44
N THR A 333 0.24 23.75 0.35
CA THR A 333 0.07 23.63 1.80
C THR A 333 1.24 24.28 2.53
N PRO A 334 1.00 25.14 3.55
CA PRO A 334 2.04 25.68 4.41
C PRO A 334 2.85 24.58 5.12
N ASN A 335 4.16 24.79 5.26
CA ASN A 335 5.07 23.80 5.86
C ASN A 335 4.63 23.35 7.27
N SER A 336 4.00 24.23 8.04
CA SER A 336 3.54 23.96 9.42
C SER A 336 2.45 22.89 9.52
N ILE A 337 1.65 22.67 8.46
CA ILE A 337 0.52 21.74 8.44
C ILE A 337 0.64 20.66 7.37
N THR A 338 1.68 20.70 6.52
CA THR A 338 1.87 19.75 5.38
C THR A 338 1.79 18.30 5.81
N GLY A 339 2.44 17.93 6.91
CA GLY A 339 2.40 16.54 7.42
C GLY A 339 1.00 16.06 7.78
N ARG A 340 0.13 16.96 8.27
CA ARG A 340 -1.27 16.62 8.62
C ARG A 340 -2.13 16.48 7.38
N ILE A 341 -1.92 17.32 6.37
CA ILE A 341 -2.63 17.20 5.09
C ILE A 341 -2.22 15.91 4.38
N PHE A 342 -0.94 15.52 4.42
CA PHE A 342 -0.54 14.19 3.97
C PHE A 342 -1.24 13.07 4.75
N GLY A 343 -1.41 13.22 6.07
CA GLY A 343 -2.19 12.29 6.88
C GLY A 343 -3.63 12.13 6.39
N PHE A 344 -4.33 13.21 6.06
CA PHE A 344 -5.67 13.16 5.47
C PHE A 344 -5.69 12.46 4.11
N THR A 345 -4.71 12.76 3.24
CA THR A 345 -4.60 12.13 1.93
C THR A 345 -4.34 10.62 2.06
N ILE A 346 -3.47 10.20 2.98
CA ILE A 346 -3.20 8.77 3.25
C ILE A 346 -4.44 8.08 3.80
N SER A 347 -5.19 8.74 4.70
CA SER A 347 -6.44 8.18 5.23
C SER A 347 -7.49 7.99 4.12
N ALA A 348 -7.61 8.96 3.21
CA ALA A 348 -8.43 8.82 2.01
C ALA A 348 -7.97 7.61 1.16
N GLY A 349 -6.65 7.41 1.03
CA GLY A 349 -6.08 6.23 0.39
C GLY A 349 -6.50 4.92 1.04
N TYR A 350 -6.43 4.81 2.36
CA TYR A 350 -6.88 3.59 3.08
C TYR A 350 -8.37 3.30 2.87
N LEU A 351 -9.22 4.34 2.87
CA LEU A 351 -10.64 4.20 2.51
C LEU A 351 -10.80 3.72 1.07
N GLY A 352 -9.96 4.23 0.15
CA GLY A 352 -9.90 3.79 -1.25
C GLY A 352 -9.52 2.30 -1.36
N VAL A 353 -8.50 1.85 -0.62
CA VAL A 353 -8.10 0.43 -0.58
C VAL A 353 -9.25 -0.47 -0.10
N PHE A 354 -9.90 -0.10 1.00
CA PHE A 354 -11.04 -0.85 1.51
C PHE A 354 -12.21 -0.87 0.51
N GLY A 355 -12.63 0.31 0.06
CA GLY A 355 -13.75 0.44 -0.88
C GLY A 355 -13.49 -0.29 -2.19
N GLY A 356 -12.28 -0.15 -2.74
CA GLY A 356 -11.86 -0.82 -3.96
C GLY A 356 -11.85 -2.35 -3.83
N SER A 357 -11.24 -2.87 -2.77
CA SER A 357 -11.18 -4.31 -2.52
C SER A 357 -12.55 -4.95 -2.40
N VAL A 358 -13.47 -4.30 -1.66
CA VAL A 358 -14.85 -4.78 -1.50
C VAL A 358 -15.63 -4.65 -2.81
N LEU A 359 -15.52 -3.52 -3.51
CA LEU A 359 -16.17 -3.28 -4.79
C LEU A 359 -15.72 -4.30 -5.83
N GLY A 360 -14.40 -4.49 -5.97
CA GLY A 360 -13.83 -5.44 -6.92
C GLY A 360 -14.28 -6.87 -6.66
N GLY A 361 -14.25 -7.30 -5.40
CA GLY A 361 -14.75 -8.62 -5.01
C GLY A 361 -16.24 -8.82 -5.31
N GLN A 362 -17.07 -7.81 -5.07
CA GLN A 362 -18.52 -7.87 -5.35
C GLN A 362 -18.83 -7.84 -6.84
N VAL A 363 -18.14 -7.00 -7.62
CA VAL A 363 -18.31 -6.93 -9.09
C VAL A 363 -17.87 -8.26 -9.70
N ALA A 364 -16.72 -8.80 -9.29
CA ALA A 364 -16.27 -10.10 -9.76
C ALA A 364 -17.26 -11.23 -9.42
N ALA A 365 -17.83 -11.18 -8.23
CA ALA A 365 -18.80 -12.17 -7.78
C ALA A 365 -20.13 -12.16 -8.56
N LYS A 366 -20.63 -10.95 -8.91
CA LYS A 366 -21.94 -10.81 -9.57
C LYS A 366 -21.87 -10.84 -11.08
N PHE A 367 -20.87 -10.21 -11.67
CA PHE A 367 -20.78 -9.98 -13.11
C PHE A 367 -19.59 -10.71 -13.77
N GLY A 368 -18.67 -11.23 -12.97
CA GLY A 368 -17.44 -11.84 -13.44
C GLY A 368 -16.24 -10.89 -13.42
N ILE A 369 -15.07 -11.48 -13.44
CA ILE A 369 -13.79 -10.77 -13.23
C ILE A 369 -13.48 -9.76 -14.34
N ASN A 370 -13.88 -10.04 -15.60
CA ASN A 370 -13.64 -9.13 -16.72
C ASN A 370 -14.33 -7.77 -16.52
N TYR A 371 -15.49 -7.74 -15.89
CA TYR A 371 -16.20 -6.50 -15.59
C TYR A 371 -15.47 -5.62 -14.56
N VAL A 372 -14.64 -6.21 -13.70
CA VAL A 372 -13.85 -5.43 -12.74
C VAL A 372 -12.86 -4.52 -13.48
N PHE A 373 -12.26 -4.99 -14.57
CA PHE A 373 -11.35 -4.17 -15.39
C PHE A 373 -12.07 -2.99 -16.03
N PHE A 374 -13.32 -3.18 -16.52
CA PHE A 374 -14.11 -2.08 -17.06
C PHE A 374 -14.53 -1.07 -16.01
N VAL A 375 -14.94 -1.54 -14.82
CA VAL A 375 -15.28 -0.66 -13.68
C VAL A 375 -14.05 0.15 -13.27
N THR A 376 -12.89 -0.49 -13.16
CA THR A 376 -11.63 0.18 -12.82
C THR A 376 -11.24 1.21 -13.86
N SER A 377 -11.34 0.86 -15.15
CA SER A 377 -11.11 1.78 -16.27
C SER A 377 -12.04 3.00 -16.18
N ALA A 378 -13.34 2.77 -16.00
CA ALA A 378 -14.34 3.83 -15.88
C ALA A 378 -14.04 4.78 -14.71
N LEU A 379 -13.67 4.24 -13.54
CA LEU A 379 -13.29 5.04 -12.36
C LEU A 379 -12.09 5.95 -12.66
N LEU A 380 -11.05 5.43 -13.32
CA LEU A 380 -9.85 6.21 -13.65
C LEU A 380 -10.14 7.27 -14.72
N LEU A 381 -10.92 6.93 -15.75
CA LEU A 381 -11.30 7.88 -16.80
C LEU A 381 -12.22 8.98 -16.26
N LEU A 382 -13.19 8.65 -15.40
CA LEU A 382 -14.02 9.63 -14.71
C LEU A 382 -13.19 10.53 -13.80
N ASN A 383 -12.20 9.96 -13.08
CA ASN A 383 -11.26 10.75 -12.28
C ASN A 383 -10.37 11.65 -13.16
N CYS A 384 -9.97 11.18 -14.34
CA CYS A 384 -9.26 12.01 -15.32
C CYS A 384 -10.11 13.23 -15.74
N LEU A 385 -11.39 13.04 -16.05
CA LEU A 385 -12.33 14.12 -16.37
C LEU A 385 -12.51 15.08 -15.18
N TRP A 386 -12.63 14.54 -13.96
CA TRP A 386 -12.72 15.34 -12.73
C TRP A 386 -11.49 16.23 -12.55
N VAL A 387 -10.28 15.68 -12.68
CA VAL A 387 -9.01 16.41 -12.58
C VAL A 387 -8.89 17.45 -13.71
N TYR A 388 -9.32 17.12 -14.93
CA TYR A 388 -9.33 18.06 -16.04
C TYR A 388 -10.15 19.31 -15.71
N PHE A 389 -11.38 19.17 -15.24
CA PHE A 389 -12.25 20.30 -14.94
C PHE A 389 -11.84 21.07 -13.70
N ARG A 390 -11.35 20.41 -12.65
CA ARG A 390 -11.08 21.03 -11.34
C ARG A 390 -9.64 21.48 -11.15
N VAL A 391 -8.68 20.83 -11.79
CA VAL A 391 -7.25 21.13 -11.63
C VAL A 391 -6.68 21.75 -12.90
N TYR A 392 -6.74 21.02 -14.02
CA TYR A 392 -6.08 21.43 -15.24
C TYR A 392 -6.55 22.80 -15.75
N ARG A 393 -7.85 23.06 -15.79
CA ARG A 393 -8.41 24.34 -16.19
C ARG A 393 -7.96 25.50 -15.29
N LYS A 394 -7.86 25.28 -13.97
CA LYS A 394 -7.43 26.29 -13.02
C LYS A 394 -5.97 26.70 -13.23
N PHE A 395 -5.09 25.77 -13.60
CA PHE A 395 -3.65 26.04 -13.81
C PHE A 395 -3.27 26.51 -15.21
N ASN A 396 -4.14 26.38 -16.21
CA ASN A 396 -3.89 26.84 -17.58
C ASN A 396 -4.66 28.12 -17.95
N LEU A 397 -5.61 28.57 -17.14
CA LEU A 397 -6.38 29.81 -17.35
C LEU A 397 -5.86 30.99 -16.50
N ASN A 398 -4.89 30.71 -15.61
CA ASN A 398 -4.11 31.71 -14.87
C ASN A 398 -2.65 31.70 -15.37
#